data_e9a06d9532dd707821158051fc85da64
#
_entry.id   e9a06d9532dd707821158051fc85da64
#
_cell.length_a   1.000
_cell.length_b   1.000
_cell.length_c   1.000
_cell.angle_alpha   90.00
_cell.angle_beta   90.00
_cell.angle_gamma   90.00
#
_symmetry.space_group_name_H-M   'P 1'
#
loop_
_entity.id
_entity.type
_entity.pdbx_description
1 polymer ?
#
loop_
_entity_poly.entity_id
_entity_poly.type
_entity_poly.pdbx_seq_one_letter_code
_entity_poly.pdbx_strand_id
1 'polypeptide(L)'
;MANKLTPENIEAAVQHLENIQSGVTPILDGVDRTVVEDAEVVEPLDLGNQVIKKKEKRVFPLIPPSDPRLLMQIAPFMDDTLEQFGFASRKELAEVMYDNMAKYGGLGLSANQVGLPYRMFIMGGHPEIEDGKVRCVFNPFINDISEESVMLKEGCLSFPFLFLGIKRPKWCSVRYTNEKGEEIEETLHGMPARIFQHENEHMNGYVFTDLVSKLKLERAEKAKQKIIKEVQKRQNASRIIT
;
A
#
# COMPACT_ATOMS: atom_id res chain seq x y z
N MET A 1 27.84 4.12 -3.96
CA MET A 1 27.75 3.90 -5.42
C MET A 1 26.42 4.51 -5.87
N ALA A 2 26.47 5.40 -6.87
CA ALA A 2 25.27 6.04 -7.39
C ALA A 2 24.35 4.98 -8.02
N ASN A 3 23.09 4.97 -7.65
CA ASN A 3 22.06 4.11 -8.22
C ASN A 3 21.97 4.40 -9.73
N LYS A 4 22.66 3.62 -10.55
CA LYS A 4 22.50 3.70 -12.01
C LYS A 4 21.06 3.33 -12.32
N LEU A 5 20.36 4.19 -13.03
CA LEU A 5 19.08 3.88 -13.69
C LEU A 5 19.37 2.73 -14.67
N THR A 6 19.11 1.50 -14.25
CA THR A 6 19.17 0.36 -15.19
C THR A 6 17.93 0.41 -16.08
N PRO A 7 18.00 -0.10 -17.31
CA PRO A 7 16.83 -0.22 -18.20
C PRO A 7 15.63 -0.89 -17.49
N GLU A 8 15.89 -1.92 -16.68
CA GLU A 8 14.90 -2.66 -15.89
C GLU A 8 14.16 -1.78 -14.85
N ASN A 9 14.89 -0.93 -14.12
CA ASN A 9 14.27 0.00 -13.15
C ASN A 9 13.40 1.07 -13.83
N ILE A 10 13.71 1.41 -15.08
CA ILE A 10 12.92 2.37 -15.86
C ILE A 10 11.69 1.68 -16.42
N GLU A 11 11.82 0.44 -16.90
CA GLU A 11 10.72 -0.36 -17.42
C GLU A 11 9.69 -0.66 -16.35
N ALA A 12 10.13 -1.04 -15.14
CA ALA A 12 9.28 -1.18 -13.97
C ALA A 12 8.55 0.13 -13.61
N ALA A 13 9.22 1.29 -13.72
CA ALA A 13 8.60 2.59 -13.46
C ALA A 13 7.58 2.99 -14.54
N VAL A 14 7.83 2.66 -15.81
CA VAL A 14 6.87 2.86 -16.92
C VAL A 14 5.64 1.99 -16.69
N GLN A 15 5.84 0.70 -16.43
CA GLN A 15 4.76 -0.24 -16.16
C GLN A 15 3.93 0.19 -14.94
N HIS A 16 4.58 0.71 -13.90
CA HIS A 16 3.89 1.24 -12.71
C HIS A 16 3.00 2.44 -13.04
N LEU A 17 3.45 3.37 -13.88
CA LEU A 17 2.63 4.50 -14.34
C LEU A 17 1.46 4.05 -15.23
N GLU A 18 1.71 3.15 -16.15
CA GLU A 18 0.68 2.60 -17.05
C GLU A 18 -0.37 1.85 -16.24
N ASN A 19 0.05 1.08 -15.22
CA ASN A 19 -0.86 0.38 -14.32
C ASN A 19 -1.68 1.34 -13.43
N ILE A 20 -1.08 2.43 -12.91
CA ILE A 20 -1.82 3.47 -12.21
C ILE A 20 -2.86 4.13 -13.12
N GLN A 21 -2.52 4.40 -14.39
CA GLN A 21 -3.42 5.01 -15.36
C GLN A 21 -4.49 4.06 -15.88
N SER A 22 -4.15 2.76 -16.05
CA SER A 22 -5.07 1.72 -16.53
C SER A 22 -5.83 0.99 -15.40
N GLY A 23 -5.48 1.25 -14.14
CA GLY A 23 -6.06 0.56 -12.98
C GLY A 23 -5.53 -0.85 -12.74
N VAL A 24 -4.43 -1.22 -13.41
CA VAL A 24 -3.72 -2.51 -13.24
C VAL A 24 -2.48 -2.29 -12.38
N THR A 25 -2.26 -3.14 -11.38
CA THR A 25 -1.17 -3.01 -10.41
C THR A 25 0.13 -3.66 -10.89
N PRO A 26 1.30 -3.02 -10.70
CA PRO A 26 2.59 -3.68 -10.89
C PRO A 26 3.04 -4.44 -9.64
N ILE A 27 3.50 -5.63 -9.85
CA ILE A 27 4.19 -6.47 -8.88
C ILE A 27 5.69 -6.13 -8.91
N LEU A 28 6.35 -6.19 -7.76
CA LEU A 28 7.80 -6.07 -7.60
C LEU A 28 8.52 -7.05 -8.53
N ASP A 29 9.59 -6.58 -9.21
CA ASP A 29 10.38 -7.38 -10.14
C ASP A 29 10.85 -8.70 -9.54
N GLY A 30 10.54 -9.80 -10.22
CA GLY A 30 11.13 -11.12 -9.98
C GLY A 30 10.16 -12.32 -9.97
N VAL A 31 8.86 -12.15 -10.17
CA VAL A 31 7.91 -13.28 -10.15
C VAL A 31 7.34 -13.54 -11.55
N ASP A 32 7.61 -14.74 -12.06
CA ASP A 32 7.10 -15.28 -13.32
C ASP A 32 5.56 -15.37 -13.31
N ARG A 33 4.90 -14.73 -14.27
CA ARG A 33 3.43 -14.60 -14.39
C ARG A 33 2.75 -15.75 -15.15
N THR A 34 3.41 -16.89 -15.35
CA THR A 34 2.88 -17.97 -16.20
C THR A 34 2.00 -19.00 -15.51
N VAL A 35 1.57 -18.80 -14.28
CA VAL A 35 0.70 -19.78 -13.61
C VAL A 35 -0.53 -19.10 -12.99
N VAL A 36 -1.52 -18.72 -13.78
CA VAL A 36 -2.95 -18.78 -13.43
C VAL A 36 -3.79 -18.84 -14.72
N GLU A 37 -3.60 -19.88 -15.51
CA GLU A 37 -4.66 -20.42 -16.36
C GLU A 37 -4.94 -21.81 -15.81
N ASP A 38 -6.04 -21.94 -15.08
CA ASP A 38 -6.89 -23.12 -14.90
C ASP A 38 -7.68 -22.95 -13.59
N ALA A 39 -8.55 -21.94 -13.55
CA ALA A 39 -9.69 -21.98 -12.64
C ALA A 39 -10.78 -22.78 -13.35
N GLU A 40 -11.03 -24.00 -12.90
CA GLU A 40 -12.17 -24.81 -13.33
C GLU A 40 -13.44 -23.98 -13.33
N VAL A 41 -14.08 -23.93 -14.50
CA VAL A 41 -15.42 -23.38 -14.68
C VAL A 41 -16.39 -24.30 -13.95
N VAL A 42 -16.74 -23.96 -12.74
CA VAL A 42 -17.85 -24.60 -12.03
C VAL A 42 -19.14 -24.08 -12.67
N GLU A 43 -19.92 -24.97 -13.28
CA GLU A 43 -21.22 -24.62 -13.87
C GLU A 43 -22.12 -23.89 -12.85
N PRO A 44 -22.86 -22.84 -13.27
CA PRO A 44 -23.71 -22.08 -12.37
C PRO A 44 -24.91 -22.94 -11.96
N LEU A 45 -25.03 -23.22 -10.65
CA LEU A 45 -26.28 -23.68 -10.06
C LEU A 45 -27.35 -22.63 -10.28
N ASP A 46 -28.42 -23.03 -11.02
CA ASP A 46 -29.63 -22.24 -11.25
C ASP A 46 -30.38 -22.04 -9.92
N LEU A 47 -30.15 -20.92 -9.28
CA LEU A 47 -30.91 -20.37 -8.16
C LEU A 47 -31.66 -19.13 -8.64
N GLY A 48 -32.84 -19.39 -9.26
CA GLY A 48 -33.94 -18.47 -9.51
C GLY A 48 -33.65 -16.97 -9.37
N ASN A 49 -33.54 -16.30 -10.51
CA ASN A 49 -33.77 -14.85 -10.77
C ASN A 49 -33.56 -13.84 -9.62
N GLN A 50 -32.45 -13.91 -8.90
CA GLN A 50 -31.94 -12.77 -8.18
C GLN A 50 -30.79 -12.18 -8.99
N VAL A 51 -31.04 -11.05 -9.63
CA VAL A 51 -30.00 -10.21 -10.24
C VAL A 51 -29.06 -9.77 -9.10
N ILE A 52 -27.98 -10.53 -8.89
CA ILE A 52 -26.90 -10.09 -8.01
C ILE A 52 -26.30 -8.86 -8.67
N LYS A 53 -26.74 -7.68 -8.26
CA LYS A 53 -26.09 -6.43 -8.65
C LYS A 53 -24.62 -6.54 -8.20
N LYS A 54 -23.71 -6.70 -9.16
CA LYS A 54 -22.28 -6.66 -8.91
C LYS A 54 -22.00 -5.34 -8.20
N LYS A 55 -21.64 -5.39 -6.91
CA LYS A 55 -21.40 -4.20 -6.09
C LYS A 55 -20.24 -3.45 -6.76
N GLU A 56 -20.48 -2.23 -7.25
CA GLU A 56 -19.44 -1.44 -7.89
C GLU A 56 -18.27 -1.26 -6.89
N LYS A 57 -17.06 -1.54 -7.35
CA LYS A 57 -15.86 -1.39 -6.50
C LYS A 57 -15.65 0.09 -6.16
N ARG A 58 -15.68 0.42 -4.89
CA ARG A 58 -15.41 1.78 -4.40
C ARG A 58 -13.92 2.04 -4.47
N VAL A 59 -13.50 2.89 -5.37
CA VAL A 59 -12.10 3.29 -5.54
C VAL A 59 -11.91 4.72 -5.05
N PHE A 60 -11.01 4.90 -4.12
CA PHE A 60 -10.61 6.20 -3.59
C PHE A 60 -9.29 6.65 -4.22
N PRO A 61 -9.15 7.90 -4.64
CA PRO A 61 -7.87 8.43 -5.10
C PRO A 61 -6.88 8.54 -3.94
N LEU A 62 -5.61 8.25 -4.22
CA LEU A 62 -4.53 8.56 -3.28
C LEU A 62 -4.42 10.08 -3.13
N ILE A 63 -4.33 10.55 -1.90
CA ILE A 63 -4.07 11.96 -1.62
C ILE A 63 -2.59 12.29 -1.85
N PRO A 64 -2.28 13.49 -2.37
CA PRO A 64 -0.91 13.88 -2.69
C PRO A 64 -0.07 14.10 -1.43
N PRO A 65 1.28 14.03 -1.54
CA PRO A 65 2.18 14.23 -0.41
C PRO A 65 2.03 15.59 0.31
N SER A 66 1.52 16.60 -0.40
CA SER A 66 1.29 17.93 0.14
C SER A 66 -0.03 18.07 0.92
N ASP A 67 -0.87 17.03 0.93
CA ASP A 67 -2.15 17.07 1.63
C ASP A 67 -1.92 17.00 3.15
N PRO A 68 -2.41 17.99 3.93
CA PRO A 68 -2.17 18.03 5.37
C PRO A 68 -2.75 16.82 6.12
N ARG A 69 -3.74 16.12 5.56
CA ARG A 69 -4.34 14.92 6.17
C ARG A 69 -3.35 13.78 6.36
N LEU A 70 -2.27 13.73 5.56
CA LEU A 70 -1.18 12.76 5.76
C LEU A 70 -0.34 13.03 7.01
N LEU A 71 -0.30 14.28 7.47
CA LEU A 71 0.52 14.75 8.58
C LEU A 71 -0.31 14.93 9.86
N MET A 72 -1.57 14.51 9.85
CA MET A 72 -2.44 14.58 11.03
C MET A 72 -2.41 13.26 11.79
N GLN A 73 -2.29 13.35 13.11
CA GLN A 73 -2.56 12.20 13.97
C GLN A 73 -4.04 11.83 13.87
N ILE A 74 -4.31 10.58 13.57
CA ILE A 74 -5.67 10.08 13.37
C ILE A 74 -6.23 9.64 14.74
N ALA A 75 -7.41 10.14 15.07
CA ALA A 75 -8.13 9.78 16.29
C ALA A 75 -8.46 8.26 16.31
N PRO A 76 -8.64 7.66 17.49
CA PRO A 76 -9.05 6.27 17.60
C PRO A 76 -10.29 5.98 16.76
N PHE A 77 -10.27 4.85 16.06
CA PHE A 77 -11.41 4.39 15.28
C PHE A 77 -12.56 3.98 16.21
N MET A 78 -13.77 4.38 15.85
CA MET A 78 -15.01 4.01 16.51
C MET A 78 -16.04 3.57 15.46
N ASP A 79 -16.81 2.51 15.75
CA ASP A 79 -17.76 1.93 14.78
C ASP A 79 -18.90 2.88 14.38
N ASP A 80 -19.32 3.77 15.27
CA ASP A 80 -20.37 4.76 15.02
C ASP A 80 -19.99 5.79 13.94
N THR A 81 -18.71 5.88 13.59
CA THR A 81 -18.22 6.78 12.53
C THR A 81 -18.33 6.20 11.13
N LEU A 82 -18.57 4.89 10.98
CA LEU A 82 -18.58 4.20 9.69
C LEU A 82 -19.65 4.76 8.74
N GLU A 83 -20.86 5.00 9.23
CA GLU A 83 -21.99 5.49 8.42
C GLU A 83 -21.73 6.87 7.83
N GLN A 84 -20.92 7.70 8.47
CA GLN A 84 -20.57 9.05 7.99
C GLN A 84 -19.86 9.01 6.63
N PHE A 85 -19.16 7.92 6.34
CA PHE A 85 -18.45 7.68 5.07
C PHE A 85 -19.09 6.56 4.24
N GLY A 86 -20.31 6.15 4.62
CA GLY A 86 -21.14 5.19 3.89
C GLY A 86 -20.63 3.75 3.95
N PHE A 87 -20.06 3.33 5.08
CA PHE A 87 -19.71 1.95 5.36
C PHE A 87 -20.67 1.34 6.36
N ALA A 88 -21.18 0.14 6.09
CA ALA A 88 -22.09 -0.57 6.98
C ALA A 88 -21.35 -1.36 8.07
N SER A 89 -20.07 -1.66 7.89
CA SER A 89 -19.28 -2.47 8.84
C SER A 89 -17.76 -2.30 8.65
N ARG A 90 -16.99 -2.69 9.68
CA ARG A 90 -15.51 -2.82 9.59
C ARG A 90 -15.10 -3.74 8.43
N LYS A 91 -15.84 -4.83 8.23
CA LYS A 91 -15.58 -5.79 7.16
C LYS A 91 -15.70 -5.13 5.79
N GLU A 92 -16.76 -4.36 5.54
CA GLU A 92 -16.93 -3.64 4.28
C GLU A 92 -15.81 -2.62 4.06
N LEU A 93 -15.45 -1.86 5.10
CA LEU A 93 -14.31 -0.93 5.04
C LEU A 93 -13.01 -1.67 4.72
N ALA A 94 -12.75 -2.81 5.36
CA ALA A 94 -11.57 -3.63 5.13
C ALA A 94 -11.49 -4.16 3.69
N GLU A 95 -12.61 -4.66 3.14
CA GLU A 95 -12.70 -5.14 1.76
C GLU A 95 -12.41 -4.01 0.75
N VAL A 96 -12.99 -2.84 0.97
CA VAL A 96 -12.75 -1.66 0.12
C VAL A 96 -11.30 -1.19 0.22
N MET A 97 -10.72 -1.15 1.42
CA MET A 97 -9.32 -0.78 1.61
C MET A 97 -8.37 -1.78 0.96
N TYR A 98 -8.66 -3.08 1.05
CA TYR A 98 -7.88 -4.12 0.38
C TYR A 98 -7.93 -3.97 -1.15
N ASP A 99 -9.12 -3.77 -1.74
CA ASP A 99 -9.28 -3.55 -3.17
C ASP A 99 -8.48 -2.31 -3.65
N ASN A 100 -8.45 -1.24 -2.84
CA ASN A 100 -7.66 -0.05 -3.14
C ASN A 100 -6.16 -0.32 -3.01
N MET A 101 -5.71 -1.00 -1.95
CA MET A 101 -4.31 -1.39 -1.78
C MET A 101 -3.83 -2.23 -2.98
N ALA A 102 -4.59 -3.26 -3.35
CA ALA A 102 -4.30 -4.14 -4.48
C ALA A 102 -4.26 -3.35 -5.81
N LYS A 103 -5.22 -2.46 -6.04
CA LYS A 103 -5.25 -1.59 -7.22
C LYS A 103 -3.99 -0.74 -7.35
N TYR A 104 -3.46 -0.21 -6.26
CA TYR A 104 -2.26 0.63 -6.25
C TYR A 104 -0.95 -0.17 -6.14
N GLY A 105 -1.00 -1.51 -6.02
CA GLY A 105 0.17 -2.37 -5.91
C GLY A 105 0.94 -2.20 -4.61
N GLY A 106 0.23 -1.84 -3.53
CA GLY A 106 0.82 -1.65 -2.22
C GLY A 106 0.98 -2.95 -1.45
N LEU A 107 1.93 -2.97 -0.52
CA LEU A 107 2.06 -3.99 0.53
C LEU A 107 1.35 -3.57 1.82
N GLY A 108 0.99 -2.29 1.91
CA GLY A 108 0.20 -1.65 2.94
C GLY A 108 -0.51 -0.43 2.38
N LEU A 109 -1.62 -0.04 3.01
CA LEU A 109 -2.38 1.17 2.68
C LEU A 109 -3.13 1.64 3.92
N SER A 110 -2.80 2.82 4.38
CA SER A 110 -3.48 3.51 5.48
C SER A 110 -4.69 4.29 5.00
N ALA A 111 -5.75 4.34 5.81
CA ALA A 111 -7.01 5.00 5.45
C ALA A 111 -6.84 6.49 5.15
N ASN A 112 -5.96 7.20 5.87
CA ASN A 112 -5.70 8.61 5.58
C ASN A 112 -5.04 8.86 4.23
N GLN A 113 -4.33 7.88 3.65
CA GLN A 113 -3.75 7.98 2.30
C GLN A 113 -4.82 8.03 1.19
N VAL A 114 -6.03 7.61 1.48
CA VAL A 114 -7.20 7.71 0.59
C VAL A 114 -8.25 8.69 1.12
N GLY A 115 -7.85 9.56 2.04
CA GLY A 115 -8.67 10.65 2.57
C GLY A 115 -9.73 10.22 3.60
N LEU A 116 -9.71 8.97 4.07
CA LEU A 116 -10.61 8.48 5.12
C LEU A 116 -9.98 8.75 6.51
N PRO A 117 -10.69 9.39 7.45
CA PRO A 117 -10.15 9.75 8.75
C PRO A 117 -10.21 8.61 9.77
N TYR A 118 -9.93 7.39 9.33
CA TYR A 118 -9.97 6.20 10.19
C TYR A 118 -8.56 5.79 10.64
N ARG A 119 -8.43 5.53 11.95
CA ARG A 119 -7.20 4.95 12.48
C ARG A 119 -7.14 3.46 12.17
N MET A 120 -6.91 3.15 10.88
CA MET A 120 -6.80 1.81 10.37
C MET A 120 -5.92 1.75 9.12
N PHE A 121 -5.40 0.57 8.85
CA PHE A 121 -4.72 0.23 7.59
C PHE A 121 -4.92 -1.23 7.23
N ILE A 122 -4.69 -1.56 5.96
CA ILE A 122 -4.57 -2.91 5.43
C ILE A 122 -3.08 -3.19 5.14
N MET A 123 -2.63 -4.42 5.37
CA MET A 123 -1.27 -4.85 5.03
C MET A 123 -1.20 -6.32 4.64
N GLY A 124 -0.19 -6.68 3.82
CA GLY A 124 0.03 -8.06 3.36
C GLY A 124 -0.50 -8.32 1.95
N GLY A 125 -0.93 -9.54 1.69
CA GLY A 125 -1.50 -9.96 0.39
C GLY A 125 -0.47 -10.33 -0.68
N HIS A 126 0.83 -10.20 -0.42
CA HIS A 126 1.87 -10.62 -1.35
C HIS A 126 2.28 -12.09 -1.07
N PRO A 127 2.27 -12.99 -2.09
CA PRO A 127 2.54 -14.42 -1.86
C PRO A 127 3.86 -14.74 -1.15
N GLU A 128 4.91 -13.97 -1.41
CA GLU A 128 6.22 -14.15 -0.77
C GLU A 128 6.29 -13.61 0.67
N ILE A 129 5.23 -12.95 1.16
CA ILE A 129 5.15 -12.40 2.50
C ILE A 129 4.08 -13.16 3.27
N GLU A 130 4.49 -14.06 4.15
CA GLU A 130 3.60 -14.89 4.97
C GLU A 130 2.48 -15.57 4.16
N ASP A 131 2.84 -16.16 2.99
CA ASP A 131 1.91 -16.86 2.09
C ASP A 131 0.69 -16.02 1.69
N GLY A 132 0.88 -14.72 1.53
CA GLY A 132 -0.20 -13.80 1.16
C GLY A 132 -1.15 -13.45 2.31
N LYS A 133 -0.79 -13.69 3.56
CA LYS A 133 -1.62 -13.31 4.71
C LYS A 133 -1.94 -11.82 4.67
N VAL A 134 -3.23 -11.50 4.77
CA VAL A 134 -3.73 -10.12 4.87
C VAL A 134 -4.08 -9.82 6.32
N ARG A 135 -3.73 -8.64 6.79
CA ARG A 135 -4.16 -8.10 8.08
C ARG A 135 -4.95 -6.84 7.88
N CYS A 136 -6.09 -6.78 8.55
CA CYS A 136 -6.88 -5.57 8.71
C CYS A 136 -6.65 -5.05 10.13
N VAL A 137 -6.09 -3.86 10.23
CA VAL A 137 -5.54 -3.34 11.48
C VAL A 137 -6.30 -2.08 11.85
N PHE A 138 -7.13 -2.14 12.90
CA PHE A 138 -7.79 -0.99 13.52
C PHE A 138 -7.12 -0.64 14.85
N ASN A 139 -6.96 0.64 15.13
CA ASN A 139 -6.37 1.15 16.35
C ASN A 139 -5.00 0.51 16.67
N PRO A 140 -4.04 0.55 15.74
CA PRO A 140 -2.73 -0.07 15.93
C PRO A 140 -1.97 0.55 17.09
N PHE A 141 -1.26 -0.33 17.81
CA PHE A 141 -0.32 0.05 18.85
C PHE A 141 0.92 -0.86 18.79
N ILE A 142 2.10 -0.29 18.92
CA ILE A 142 3.36 -1.03 19.03
C ILE A 142 3.72 -1.09 20.51
N ASN A 143 3.73 -2.31 21.07
CA ASN A 143 4.06 -2.56 22.48
C ASN A 143 5.57 -2.55 22.70
N ASP A 144 6.33 -3.15 21.76
CA ASP A 144 7.77 -3.33 21.87
C ASP A 144 8.43 -3.47 20.50
N ILE A 145 9.73 -3.19 20.40
CA ILE A 145 10.53 -3.25 19.17
C ILE A 145 11.91 -3.85 19.44
N SER A 146 12.53 -4.42 18.41
CA SER A 146 13.92 -4.91 18.53
C SER A 146 14.92 -3.76 18.64
N GLU A 147 15.96 -3.94 19.45
CA GLU A 147 17.15 -3.08 19.45
C GLU A 147 17.89 -3.14 18.11
N GLU A 148 17.93 -4.33 17.53
CA GLU A 148 18.56 -4.55 16.24
C GLU A 148 17.69 -4.03 15.10
N SER A 149 18.31 -3.28 14.19
CA SER A 149 17.62 -2.64 13.07
C SER A 149 18.27 -3.00 11.73
N VAL A 150 17.47 -3.01 10.67
CA VAL A 150 17.88 -3.31 9.30
C VAL A 150 17.58 -2.13 8.39
N MET A 151 18.55 -1.80 7.54
CA MET A 151 18.40 -0.80 6.48
C MET A 151 17.84 -1.48 5.24
N LEU A 152 16.62 -1.11 4.83
CA LEU A 152 16.04 -1.53 3.55
C LEU A 152 15.50 -0.32 2.80
N LYS A 153 15.30 -0.50 1.50
CA LYS A 153 14.69 0.50 0.63
C LYS A 153 13.16 0.44 0.78
N GLU A 154 12.54 1.58 1.05
CA GLU A 154 11.09 1.73 1.17
C GLU A 154 10.56 2.74 0.16
N GLY A 155 9.34 2.52 -0.29
CA GLY A 155 8.49 3.47 -0.99
C GLY A 155 7.18 3.67 -0.22
N CYS A 156 6.38 4.63 -0.67
CA CYS A 156 5.06 4.90 -0.14
C CYS A 156 4.12 5.24 -1.29
N LEU A 157 2.90 4.72 -1.29
CA LEU A 157 1.92 4.96 -2.35
C LEU A 157 1.59 6.46 -2.52
N SER A 158 1.59 7.22 -1.43
CA SER A 158 1.40 8.68 -1.48
C SER A 158 2.62 9.44 -2.03
N PHE A 159 3.78 8.78 -2.19
CA PHE A 159 5.02 9.37 -2.70
C PHE A 159 5.54 8.60 -3.92
N PRO A 160 4.84 8.62 -5.06
CA PRO A 160 5.18 7.81 -6.22
C PRO A 160 6.62 8.07 -6.70
N PHE A 161 7.34 6.98 -7.04
CA PHE A 161 8.75 6.96 -7.50
C PHE A 161 9.79 7.46 -6.48
N LEU A 162 9.40 7.79 -5.26
CA LEU A 162 10.33 8.15 -4.20
C LEU A 162 10.68 6.90 -3.39
N PHE A 163 11.96 6.53 -3.39
CA PHE A 163 12.48 5.40 -2.62
C PHE A 163 13.62 5.86 -1.73
N LEU A 164 13.54 5.50 -0.45
CA LEU A 164 14.50 5.89 0.56
C LEU A 164 15.03 4.67 1.32
N GLY A 165 16.32 4.66 1.66
CA GLY A 165 16.88 3.68 2.58
C GLY A 165 16.51 4.04 4.01
N ILE A 166 15.63 3.25 4.61
CA ILE A 166 15.09 3.45 5.96
C ILE A 166 15.62 2.37 6.89
N LYS A 167 16.11 2.77 8.06
CA LYS A 167 16.54 1.87 9.13
C LYS A 167 15.35 1.62 10.07
N ARG A 168 14.92 0.35 10.18
CA ARG A 168 13.83 -0.04 11.08
C ARG A 168 14.20 -1.21 11.96
N PRO A 169 13.62 -1.31 13.16
CA PRO A 169 13.64 -2.51 13.99
C PRO A 169 13.30 -3.75 13.20
N LYS A 170 13.98 -4.88 13.46
CA LYS A 170 13.78 -6.16 12.77
C LYS A 170 12.44 -6.81 13.08
N TRP A 171 11.93 -6.56 14.29
CA TRP A 171 10.63 -7.05 14.74
C TRP A 171 9.93 -6.00 15.59
N CYS A 172 8.62 -6.12 15.69
CA CYS A 172 7.80 -5.36 16.62
C CYS A 172 6.70 -6.26 17.21
N SER A 173 6.46 -6.12 18.53
CA SER A 173 5.27 -6.64 19.18
C SER A 173 4.15 -5.62 19.05
N VAL A 174 2.99 -6.05 18.58
CA VAL A 174 1.89 -5.16 18.19
C VAL A 174 0.57 -5.62 18.80
N ARG A 175 -0.32 -4.66 19.03
CA ARG A 175 -1.71 -4.90 19.41
C ARG A 175 -2.62 -4.06 18.52
N TYR A 176 -3.73 -4.65 18.11
CA TYR A 176 -4.73 -3.99 17.27
C TYR A 176 -6.07 -4.73 17.32
N THR A 177 -7.12 -4.14 16.76
CA THR A 177 -8.41 -4.83 16.56
C THR A 177 -8.53 -5.22 15.08
N ASN A 178 -9.02 -6.42 14.79
CA ASN A 178 -9.26 -6.87 13.41
C ASN A 178 -10.66 -6.43 12.90
N GLU A 179 -11.02 -6.83 11.67
CA GLU A 179 -12.30 -6.52 11.03
C GLU A 179 -13.52 -7.17 11.70
N LYS A 180 -13.29 -8.15 12.59
CA LYS A 180 -14.35 -8.78 13.39
C LYS A 180 -14.55 -8.12 14.74
N GLY A 181 -13.69 -7.16 15.09
CA GLY A 181 -13.70 -6.53 16.42
C GLY A 181 -12.91 -7.29 17.47
N GLU A 182 -12.17 -8.33 17.07
CA GLU A 182 -11.32 -9.12 17.98
C GLU A 182 -9.99 -8.40 18.23
N GLU A 183 -9.56 -8.35 19.49
CA GLU A 183 -8.24 -7.83 19.86
C GLU A 183 -7.18 -8.88 19.51
N ILE A 184 -6.17 -8.46 18.75
CA ILE A 184 -5.04 -9.28 18.32
C ILE A 184 -3.77 -8.74 18.95
N GLU A 185 -2.98 -9.64 19.50
CA GLU A 185 -1.63 -9.36 19.98
C GLU A 185 -0.68 -10.36 19.32
N GLU A 186 0.31 -9.88 18.58
CA GLU A 186 1.28 -10.73 17.88
C GLU A 186 2.64 -10.04 17.75
N THR A 187 3.69 -10.86 17.53
CA THR A 187 5.02 -10.34 17.19
C THR A 187 5.28 -10.54 15.71
N LEU A 188 5.51 -9.43 15.01
CA LEU A 188 5.82 -9.40 13.59
C LEU A 188 7.33 -9.33 13.38
N HIS A 189 7.83 -10.01 12.34
CA HIS A 189 9.24 -10.07 11.98
C HIS A 189 9.45 -9.68 10.51
N GLY A 190 10.63 -9.16 10.17
CA GLY A 190 11.04 -8.91 8.80
C GLY A 190 10.14 -7.92 8.05
N MET A 191 9.61 -8.32 6.88
CA MET A 191 8.79 -7.45 6.05
C MET A 191 7.44 -7.09 6.69
N PRO A 192 6.67 -8.01 7.31
CA PRO A 192 5.46 -7.65 8.04
C PRO A 192 5.71 -6.60 9.15
N ALA A 193 6.78 -6.74 9.93
CA ALA A 193 7.14 -5.75 10.94
C ALA A 193 7.45 -4.37 10.32
N ARG A 194 8.12 -4.37 9.17
CA ARG A 194 8.46 -3.14 8.43
C ARG A 194 7.22 -2.42 7.91
N ILE A 195 6.29 -3.17 7.28
CA ILE A 195 5.04 -2.62 6.76
C ILE A 195 4.21 -2.06 7.91
N PHE A 196 4.03 -2.81 9.00
CA PHE A 196 3.27 -2.35 10.17
C PHE A 196 3.83 -1.04 10.73
N GLN A 197 5.15 -0.94 10.89
CA GLN A 197 5.80 0.29 11.37
C GLN A 197 5.56 1.47 10.42
N HIS A 198 5.64 1.25 9.10
CA HIS A 198 5.39 2.27 8.08
C HIS A 198 3.93 2.78 8.13
N GLU A 199 2.96 1.86 8.15
CA GLU A 199 1.54 2.23 8.17
C GLU A 199 1.14 2.84 9.52
N ASN A 200 1.74 2.39 10.64
CA ASN A 200 1.50 2.98 11.95
C ASN A 200 2.05 4.42 12.06
N GLU A 201 3.11 4.76 11.34
CA GLU A 201 3.58 6.15 11.23
C GLU A 201 2.50 7.04 10.62
N HIS A 202 1.85 6.61 9.53
CA HIS A 202 0.73 7.35 8.94
C HIS A 202 -0.41 7.60 9.94
N MET A 203 -0.68 6.66 10.84
CA MET A 203 -1.70 6.84 11.89
C MET A 203 -1.32 7.90 12.91
N ASN A 204 -0.04 8.17 13.06
CA ASN A 204 0.51 9.13 14.01
C ASN A 204 0.91 10.47 13.34
N GLY A 205 0.61 10.64 12.05
CA GLY A 205 0.91 11.87 11.30
C GLY A 205 2.36 11.99 10.86
N TYR A 206 3.10 10.88 10.79
CA TYR A 206 4.47 10.84 10.28
C TYR A 206 4.52 10.17 8.91
N VAL A 207 5.51 10.53 8.13
CA VAL A 207 5.79 9.94 6.83
C VAL A 207 7.27 9.52 6.74
N PHE A 208 7.55 8.49 5.94
CA PHE A 208 8.89 7.89 5.85
C PHE A 208 10.01 8.87 5.43
N THR A 209 9.64 10.00 4.82
CA THR A 209 10.58 11.07 4.48
C THR A 209 11.18 11.75 5.70
N ASP A 210 10.49 11.73 6.84
CA ASP A 210 10.95 12.34 8.10
C ASP A 210 12.09 11.53 8.74
N LEU A 211 12.25 10.27 8.34
CA LEU A 211 13.26 9.35 8.87
C LEU A 211 14.64 9.50 8.21
N VAL A 212 14.78 10.41 7.25
CA VAL A 212 16.03 10.62 6.55
C VAL A 212 16.53 12.06 6.66
N SER A 213 17.83 12.26 6.51
CA SER A 213 18.37 13.62 6.46
C SER A 213 17.90 14.35 5.20
N LYS A 214 17.77 15.68 5.29
CA LYS A 214 17.42 16.55 4.17
C LYS A 214 18.26 16.28 2.92
N LEU A 215 19.57 16.07 3.09
CA LEU A 215 20.48 15.76 1.97
C LEU A 215 20.13 14.43 1.28
N LYS A 216 19.75 13.39 2.05
CA LYS A 216 19.31 12.11 1.47
C LYS A 216 18.00 12.28 0.70
N LEU A 217 17.05 13.01 1.27
CA LEU A 217 15.76 13.31 0.63
C LEU A 217 15.96 14.08 -0.68
N GLU A 218 16.76 15.15 -0.69
CA GLU A 218 17.05 15.93 -1.90
C GLU A 218 17.70 15.08 -3.01
N ARG A 219 18.58 14.15 -2.66
CA ARG A 219 19.18 13.21 -3.62
C ARG A 219 18.15 12.25 -4.19
N ALA A 220 17.25 11.73 -3.36
CA ALA A 220 16.18 10.83 -3.79
C ALA A 220 15.17 11.56 -4.68
N GLU A 221 14.78 12.79 -4.35
CA GLU A 221 13.92 13.63 -5.18
C GLU A 221 14.55 13.95 -6.55
N LYS A 222 15.85 14.22 -6.60
CA LYS A 222 16.56 14.38 -7.88
C LYS A 222 16.54 13.08 -8.71
N ALA A 223 16.68 11.91 -8.06
CA ALA A 223 16.59 10.61 -8.74
C ALA A 223 15.18 10.37 -9.27
N LYS A 224 14.14 10.61 -8.46
CA LYS A 224 12.73 10.56 -8.85
C LYS A 224 12.45 11.42 -10.09
N GLN A 225 12.92 12.67 -10.12
CA GLN A 225 12.72 13.55 -11.27
C GLN A 225 13.36 13.01 -12.56
N LYS A 226 14.49 12.31 -12.47
CA LYS A 226 15.11 11.66 -13.63
C LYS A 226 14.24 10.51 -14.14
N ILE A 227 13.68 9.68 -13.23
CA ILE A 227 12.77 8.58 -13.59
C ILE A 227 11.54 9.15 -14.31
N ILE A 228 10.88 10.14 -13.75
CA ILE A 228 9.68 10.78 -14.34
C ILE A 228 9.97 11.30 -15.75
N LYS A 229 11.09 12.00 -15.94
CA LYS A 229 11.47 12.54 -17.28
C LYS A 229 11.70 11.41 -18.31
N GLU A 230 12.34 10.33 -17.89
CA GLU A 230 12.62 9.19 -18.79
C GLU A 230 11.32 8.46 -19.16
N VAL A 231 10.40 8.27 -18.21
CA VAL A 231 9.09 7.69 -18.45
C VAL A 231 8.28 8.55 -19.42
N GLN A 232 8.19 9.85 -19.21
CA GLN A 232 7.49 10.79 -20.12
C GLN A 232 8.08 10.74 -21.53
N LYS A 233 9.40 10.68 -21.66
CA LYS A 233 10.07 10.56 -22.95
C LYS A 233 9.66 9.29 -23.70
N ARG A 234 9.59 8.14 -23.02
CA ARG A 234 9.17 6.87 -23.61
C ARG A 234 7.71 6.90 -24.05
N GLN A 235 6.81 7.40 -23.18
CA GLN A 235 5.38 7.55 -23.51
C GLN A 235 5.16 8.45 -24.74
N ASN A 236 5.89 9.56 -24.83
CA ASN A 236 5.80 10.43 -26.01
C ASN A 236 6.34 9.74 -27.28
N ALA A 237 7.41 8.96 -27.17
CA ALA A 237 7.95 8.20 -28.32
C ALA A 237 6.95 7.14 -28.82
N SER A 238 6.26 6.44 -27.90
CA SER A 238 5.25 5.43 -28.27
C SER A 238 4.02 6.05 -28.96
N ARG A 239 3.62 7.28 -28.59
CA ARG A 239 2.49 7.98 -29.24
C ARG A 239 2.78 8.51 -30.63
N ILE A 240 4.05 8.60 -31.05
CA ILE A 240 4.45 9.07 -32.40
C ILE A 240 4.45 7.90 -33.39
N ILE A 241 4.45 6.66 -32.93
CA ILE A 241 4.53 5.43 -33.76
C ILE A 241 3.14 4.85 -34.07
N THR A 242 2.10 5.35 -33.37
CA THR A 242 0.68 5.00 -33.64
C THR A 242 0.01 6.11 -34.44
#